data_2877223248e619a7bfa8d785d6fed67c
#
_entry.id   2877223248e619a7bfa8d785d6fed67c
#
_cell.length_a   1.000
_cell.length_b   1.000
_cell.length_c   1.000
_cell.angle_alpha   90.00
_cell.angle_beta   90.00
_cell.angle_gamma   90.00
#
_symmetry.space_group_name_H-M   'P 1'
#
loop_
_entity.id
_entity.type
_entity.pdbx_description
1 polymer ?
#
loop_
_entity_poly.entity_id
_entity_poly.type
_entity_poly.pdbx_seq_one_letter_code
_entity_poly.pdbx_strand_id
1 'polypeptide(L)'
;MADKQAVTKPAGRALLTAVESAQLRKDVPELKSGDTVRLHVKVVEGNRERLQPFEGVVMRLRGSSVNRNFTVRRITNGVGVERTFLLHSPRIDKIEVLRHARVRRKQLYYLRGLTGKAARLKELRPTSTKKATGASTKDGANA
;
A
#
# COMPACT_ATOMS: atom_id res chain seq x y z
N MET A 1 -40.84 26.27 18.19
CA MET A 1 -39.56 26.66 18.78
C MET A 1 -38.48 25.91 17.99
N ALA A 2 -37.72 26.63 17.18
CA ALA A 2 -36.72 26.04 16.28
C ALA A 2 -35.39 25.98 17.04
N ASP A 3 -34.93 24.76 17.32
CA ASP A 3 -33.59 24.54 17.89
C ASP A 3 -32.52 25.00 16.91
N LYS A 4 -31.90 26.14 17.21
CA LYS A 4 -30.66 26.56 16.59
C LYS A 4 -29.55 25.63 17.08
N GLN A 5 -29.30 24.55 16.35
CA GLN A 5 -28.06 23.78 16.52
C GLN A 5 -26.89 24.76 16.24
N ALA A 6 -26.19 25.13 17.31
CA ALA A 6 -24.96 25.91 17.21
C ALA A 6 -23.93 25.06 16.45
N VAL A 7 -23.69 25.42 15.20
CA VAL A 7 -22.58 24.87 14.40
C VAL A 7 -21.29 25.34 15.05
N THR A 8 -20.77 24.55 15.96
CA THR A 8 -19.50 24.77 16.63
C THR A 8 -18.41 24.72 15.54
N LYS A 9 -17.77 25.86 15.25
CA LYS A 9 -16.65 25.90 14.29
C LYS A 9 -15.57 24.93 14.79
N PRO A 10 -15.15 23.95 13.98
CA PRO A 10 -14.15 23.00 14.40
C PRO A 10 -12.84 23.73 14.73
N ALA A 11 -12.17 23.34 15.82
CA ALA A 11 -10.87 23.87 16.18
C ALA A 11 -9.86 23.66 15.04
N GLY A 12 -8.84 24.52 14.90
CA GLY A 12 -7.94 24.56 13.75
C GLY A 12 -7.36 23.18 13.32
N ARG A 13 -7.06 22.31 14.30
CA ARG A 13 -6.61 20.92 14.01
C ARG A 13 -7.71 20.08 13.36
N ALA A 14 -8.95 20.24 13.76
CA ALA A 14 -10.08 19.51 13.17
C ALA A 14 -10.35 19.96 11.72
N LEU A 15 -10.15 21.25 11.42
CA LEU A 15 -10.21 21.79 10.06
C LEU A 15 -9.14 21.16 9.16
N LEU A 16 -7.90 21.11 9.65
CA LEU A 16 -6.81 20.46 8.91
C LEU A 16 -7.12 18.98 8.63
N THR A 17 -7.56 18.25 9.63
CA THR A 17 -7.95 16.83 9.48
C THR A 17 -9.09 16.66 8.48
N ALA A 18 -10.07 17.57 8.48
CA ALA A 18 -11.18 17.54 7.53
C ALA A 18 -10.70 17.76 6.07
N VAL A 19 -9.81 18.73 5.86
CA VAL A 19 -9.20 18.99 4.53
C VAL A 19 -8.35 17.80 4.08
N GLU A 20 -7.52 17.26 4.97
CA GLU A 20 -6.70 16.10 4.66
C GLU A 20 -7.55 14.87 4.32
N SER A 21 -8.62 14.61 5.08
CA SER A 21 -9.50 13.46 4.85
C SER A 21 -10.19 13.49 3.50
N ALA A 22 -10.52 14.70 2.99
CA ALA A 22 -11.11 14.88 1.67
C ALA A 22 -10.14 14.48 0.52
N GLN A 23 -8.82 14.58 0.77
CA GLN A 23 -7.78 14.25 -0.21
C GLN A 23 -7.30 12.80 -0.13
N LEU A 24 -7.72 12.04 0.88
CA LEU A 24 -7.33 10.65 1.03
C LEU A 24 -8.02 9.77 -0.02
N ARG A 25 -7.23 9.00 -0.74
CA ARG A 25 -7.75 7.94 -1.63
C ARG A 25 -8.26 6.78 -0.79
N LYS A 26 -9.44 6.29 -1.14
CA LYS A 26 -10.06 5.13 -0.50
C LYS A 26 -9.53 3.80 -1.05
N ASP A 27 -9.09 3.81 -2.31
CA ASP A 27 -8.61 2.63 -3.04
C ASP A 27 -7.08 2.47 -2.89
N VAL A 28 -6.64 2.25 -1.65
CA VAL A 28 -5.23 2.04 -1.34
C VAL A 28 -5.06 0.71 -0.62
N PRO A 29 -4.28 -0.24 -1.18
CA PRO A 29 -4.00 -1.51 -0.51
C PRO A 29 -3.16 -1.29 0.75
N GLU A 30 -3.27 -2.22 1.70
CA GLU A 30 -2.39 -2.24 2.87
C GLU A 30 -0.96 -2.57 2.43
N LEU A 31 -0.05 -1.61 2.54
CA LEU A 31 1.36 -1.77 2.21
C LEU A 31 2.20 -2.01 3.46
N LYS A 32 3.11 -2.96 3.37
CA LYS A 32 4.13 -3.25 4.38
C LYS A 32 5.53 -3.14 3.78
N SER A 33 6.51 -2.81 4.61
CA SER A 33 7.91 -2.85 4.17
C SER A 33 8.29 -4.27 3.80
N GLY A 34 8.93 -4.45 2.65
CA GLY A 34 9.29 -5.74 2.08
C GLY A 34 8.34 -6.24 1.01
N ASP A 35 7.14 -5.67 0.89
CA ASP A 35 6.20 -6.07 -0.15
C ASP A 35 6.76 -5.75 -1.53
N THR A 36 6.53 -6.65 -2.47
CA THR A 36 6.80 -6.39 -3.89
C THR A 36 5.54 -5.80 -4.50
N VAL A 37 5.67 -4.59 -5.03
CA VAL A 37 4.54 -3.83 -5.58
C VAL A 37 4.79 -3.46 -7.04
N ARG A 38 3.71 -3.36 -7.80
CA ARG A 38 3.68 -2.78 -9.14
C ARG A 38 2.83 -1.51 -9.07
N LEU A 39 3.45 -0.40 -9.44
CA LEU A 39 2.84 0.92 -9.46
C LEU A 39 2.59 1.33 -10.90
N HIS A 40 1.38 1.77 -11.20
CA HIS A 40 1.06 2.41 -12.47
C HIS A 40 1.14 3.92 -12.28
N VAL A 41 2.22 4.51 -12.76
CA VAL A 41 2.52 5.94 -12.58
C VAL A 41 2.16 6.68 -13.86
N LYS A 42 1.36 7.74 -13.75
CA LYS A 42 1.04 8.66 -14.84
C LYS A 42 2.24 9.54 -15.10
N VAL A 43 2.78 9.47 -16.30
CA VAL A 43 3.87 10.31 -16.78
C VAL A 43 3.32 11.21 -17.86
N VAL A 44 3.49 12.50 -17.69
CA VAL A 44 3.09 13.52 -18.66
C VAL A 44 4.35 14.00 -19.36
N GLU A 45 4.40 13.81 -20.68
CA GLU A 45 5.51 14.23 -21.54
C GLU A 45 4.95 15.14 -22.63
N GLY A 46 5.11 16.46 -22.47
CA GLY A 46 4.44 17.45 -23.32
C GLY A 46 2.93 17.30 -23.28
N ASN A 47 2.30 17.03 -24.41
CA ASN A 47 0.84 16.87 -24.53
C ASN A 47 0.36 15.41 -24.43
N ARG A 48 1.26 14.47 -24.12
CA ARG A 48 0.92 13.05 -24.03
C ARG A 48 1.01 12.55 -22.59
N GLU A 49 -0.03 11.85 -22.15
CA GLU A 49 -0.04 11.13 -20.89
C GLU A 49 0.13 9.64 -21.18
N ARG A 50 1.01 8.99 -20.43
CA ARG A 50 1.18 7.54 -20.47
C ARG A 50 1.29 6.94 -19.09
N LEU A 51 0.83 5.71 -18.94
CA LEU A 51 1.01 4.92 -17.73
C LEU A 51 2.33 4.16 -17.81
N GLN A 52 3.22 4.41 -16.88
CA GLN A 52 4.48 3.68 -16.76
C GLN A 52 4.44 2.76 -15.55
N PRO A 53 4.55 1.42 -15.76
CA PRO A 53 4.63 0.49 -14.66
C PRO A 53 6.00 0.57 -13.99
N PHE A 54 6.01 0.69 -12.67
CA PHE A 54 7.21 0.64 -11.85
C PHE A 54 7.07 -0.47 -10.83
N GLU A 55 7.83 -1.55 -10.99
CA GLU A 55 7.82 -2.70 -10.12
C GLU A 55 9.05 -2.73 -9.23
N GLY A 56 8.87 -3.04 -7.95
CA GLY A 56 9.98 -3.13 -7.02
C GLY A 56 9.55 -3.47 -5.60
N VAL A 57 10.51 -3.47 -4.69
CA VAL A 57 10.31 -3.77 -3.28
C VAL A 57 10.15 -2.51 -2.47
N VAL A 58 9.15 -2.47 -1.60
CA VAL A 58 8.93 -1.37 -0.65
C VAL A 58 10.01 -1.41 0.42
N MET A 59 10.89 -0.42 0.41
CA MET A 59 11.99 -0.32 1.39
C MET A 59 11.55 0.30 2.70
N ARG A 60 10.70 1.29 2.66
CA ARG A 60 10.22 2.02 3.83
C ARG A 60 8.86 2.65 3.59
N LEU A 61 8.15 2.85 4.68
CA LEU A 61 6.91 3.63 4.76
C LEU A 61 7.10 4.71 5.81
N ARG A 62 6.70 5.94 5.51
CA ARG A 62 6.79 7.11 6.40
C ARG A 62 5.58 8.00 6.29
N GLY A 63 5.39 8.85 7.31
CA GLY A 63 4.32 9.84 7.34
C GLY A 63 2.97 9.26 7.72
N SER A 64 2.02 10.16 7.85
CA SER A 64 0.63 9.87 8.15
C SER A 64 -0.28 10.70 7.26
N SER A 65 -1.53 10.32 7.14
CA SER A 65 -2.53 11.04 6.35
C SER A 65 -2.05 11.29 4.90
N VAL A 66 -2.26 12.47 4.35
CA VAL A 66 -1.87 12.86 2.97
C VAL A 66 -0.36 12.76 2.75
N ASN A 67 0.45 13.05 3.78
CA ASN A 67 1.92 13.03 3.69
C ASN A 67 2.51 11.62 3.75
N ARG A 68 1.67 10.58 3.81
CA ARG A 68 2.15 9.19 3.82
C ARG A 68 2.86 8.87 2.52
N ASN A 69 4.13 8.48 2.65
CA ASN A 69 4.97 8.15 1.52
C ASN A 69 5.67 6.80 1.69
N PHE A 70 6.04 6.21 0.58
CA PHE A 70 6.76 4.95 0.53
C PHE A 70 7.84 5.00 -0.55
N THR A 71 8.96 4.35 -0.26
CA THR A 71 10.09 4.26 -1.18
C THR A 71 10.16 2.85 -1.75
N VAL A 72 10.18 2.76 -3.07
CA VAL A 72 10.30 1.49 -3.80
C VAL A 72 11.66 1.40 -4.46
N ARG A 73 12.33 0.27 -4.27
CA ARG A 73 13.61 -0.05 -4.89
C ARG A 73 13.44 -1.09 -5.99
N ARG A 74 14.00 -0.80 -7.14
CA ARG A 74 14.10 -1.70 -8.28
C ARG A 74 15.57 -1.86 -8.66
N ILE A 75 15.96 -3.05 -9.07
CA ILE A 75 17.27 -3.30 -9.66
C ILE A 75 17.06 -3.53 -11.16
N THR A 76 17.70 -2.72 -11.98
CA THR A 76 17.65 -2.83 -13.44
C THR A 76 19.08 -2.83 -13.96
N ASN A 77 19.46 -3.87 -14.70
CA ASN A 77 20.82 -4.02 -15.27
C ASN A 77 21.94 -3.84 -14.22
N GLY A 78 21.74 -4.40 -13.03
CA GLY A 78 22.71 -4.27 -11.93
C GLY A 78 22.66 -2.95 -11.15
N VAL A 79 21.94 -1.95 -11.66
CA VAL A 79 21.82 -0.64 -11.01
C VAL A 79 20.55 -0.60 -10.14
N GLY A 80 20.71 -0.20 -8.87
CA GLY A 80 19.60 0.00 -7.94
C GLY A 80 18.97 1.38 -8.10
N VAL A 81 17.70 1.43 -8.47
CA VAL A 81 16.91 2.67 -8.59
C VAL A 81 15.91 2.73 -7.45
N GLU A 82 15.90 3.84 -6.71
CA GLU A 82 14.94 4.10 -5.65
C GLU A 82 14.07 5.31 -6.01
N ARG A 83 12.77 5.14 -5.87
CA ARG A 83 11.81 6.24 -6.06
C ARG A 83 10.88 6.31 -4.86
N THR A 84 10.65 7.53 -4.38
CA THR A 84 9.70 7.80 -3.31
C THR A 84 8.40 8.33 -3.90
N PHE A 85 7.30 7.75 -3.46
CA PHE A 85 5.96 8.09 -3.92
C PHE A 85 5.11 8.51 -2.73
N LEU A 86 4.28 9.52 -2.91
CA LEU A 86 3.20 9.85 -1.98
C LEU A 86 2.04 8.88 -2.23
N LEU A 87 1.54 8.26 -1.16
CA LEU A 87 0.54 7.20 -1.26
C LEU A 87 -0.79 7.69 -1.88
N HIS A 88 -1.16 8.92 -1.57
CA HIS A 88 -2.40 9.55 -2.03
C HIS A 88 -2.21 10.48 -3.26
N SER A 89 -1.05 10.38 -3.93
CA SER A 89 -0.77 11.21 -5.11
C SER A 89 -1.70 10.87 -6.28
N PRO A 90 -2.26 11.87 -6.97
CA PRO A 90 -3.07 11.66 -8.18
C PRO A 90 -2.26 11.13 -9.37
N ARG A 91 -0.91 11.25 -9.31
CA ARG A 91 -0.02 10.67 -10.33
C ARG A 91 0.06 9.15 -10.29
N ILE A 92 -0.36 8.52 -9.19
CA ILE A 92 -0.43 7.07 -9.09
C ILE A 92 -1.83 6.66 -9.49
N ASP A 93 -1.93 5.90 -10.57
CA ASP A 93 -3.22 5.36 -11.03
C ASP A 93 -3.63 4.17 -10.15
N LYS A 94 -2.82 3.13 -10.12
CA LYS A 94 -3.08 1.89 -9.38
C LYS A 94 -1.85 1.40 -8.65
N ILE A 95 -2.06 0.78 -7.50
CA ILE A 95 -1.04 0.09 -6.71
C ILE A 95 -1.46 -1.38 -6.60
N GLU A 96 -0.63 -2.28 -7.11
CA GLU A 96 -0.84 -3.72 -7.00
C GLU A 96 0.22 -4.33 -6.10
N VAL A 97 -0.21 -5.08 -5.10
CA VAL A 97 0.71 -5.85 -4.26
C VAL A 97 0.84 -7.24 -4.87
N LEU A 98 2.03 -7.54 -5.40
CA LEU A 98 2.31 -8.81 -6.06
C LEU A 98 2.66 -9.90 -5.04
N ARG A 99 3.45 -9.55 -4.04
CA ARG A 99 3.96 -10.51 -3.04
C ARG A 99 4.15 -9.82 -1.70
N HIS A 100 3.86 -10.54 -0.62
CA HIS A 100 4.18 -10.13 0.73
C HIS A 100 5.45 -10.82 1.21
N ALA A 101 6.34 -10.10 1.86
CA ALA A 101 7.55 -10.68 2.43
C ALA A 101 7.61 -10.51 3.94
N ARG A 102 8.21 -11.49 4.60
CA ARG A 102 8.49 -11.42 6.03
C ARG A 102 9.80 -10.69 6.28
N VAL A 103 9.72 -9.51 6.87
CA VAL A 103 10.88 -8.71 7.25
C VAL A 103 10.86 -8.42 8.75
N ARG A 104 12.06 -8.30 9.35
CA ARG A 104 12.23 -7.98 10.78
C ARG A 104 12.31 -6.48 11.05
N ARG A 105 12.66 -5.69 10.03
CA ARG A 105 12.88 -4.24 10.13
C ARG A 105 11.86 -3.48 9.31
N LYS A 106 11.43 -2.32 9.79
CA LYS A 106 10.53 -1.43 9.05
C LYS A 106 11.24 -0.66 7.93
N GLN A 107 12.58 -0.51 8.03
CA GLN A 107 13.39 0.19 7.05
C GLN A 107 14.47 -0.76 6.53
N LEU A 108 14.46 -1.03 5.23
CA LEU A 108 15.26 -2.07 4.59
C LEU A 108 16.48 -1.49 3.87
N TYR A 109 17.20 -0.55 4.50
CA TYR A 109 18.35 0.09 3.88
C TYR A 109 19.52 -0.86 3.60
N TYR A 110 19.60 -1.96 4.33
CA TYR A 110 20.60 -3.00 4.07
C TYR A 110 20.52 -3.63 2.68
N LEU A 111 19.35 -3.53 2.00
CA LEU A 111 19.17 -4.00 0.63
C LEU A 111 20.05 -3.23 -0.38
N ARG A 112 20.53 -2.05 -0.02
CA ARG A 112 21.41 -1.25 -0.89
C ARG A 112 22.76 -1.92 -1.13
N GLY A 113 23.29 -2.61 -0.12
CA GLY A 113 24.55 -3.33 -0.20
C GLY A 113 24.42 -4.78 -0.68
N LEU A 114 23.20 -5.28 -0.88
CA LEU A 114 22.95 -6.65 -1.27
C LEU A 114 22.54 -6.75 -2.74
N THR A 115 23.10 -7.75 -3.44
CA THR A 115 22.81 -8.06 -4.84
C THR A 115 22.46 -9.54 -5.03
N GLY A 116 21.77 -9.87 -6.11
CA GLY A 116 21.47 -11.23 -6.49
C GLY A 116 20.64 -12.01 -5.47
N LYS A 117 21.09 -13.20 -5.09
CA LYS A 117 20.37 -14.08 -4.16
C LYS A 117 20.23 -13.51 -2.75
N ALA A 118 21.23 -12.76 -2.28
CA ALA A 118 21.24 -12.15 -0.93
C ALA A 118 20.18 -11.05 -0.77
N ALA A 119 19.79 -10.40 -1.85
CA ALA A 119 18.74 -9.36 -1.86
C ALA A 119 17.31 -9.94 -1.86
N ARG A 120 17.14 -11.24 -2.03
CA ARG A 120 15.82 -11.86 -2.05
C ARG A 120 15.23 -11.93 -0.64
N LEU A 121 14.03 -11.39 -0.49
CA LEU A 121 13.27 -11.45 0.75
C LEU A 121 12.50 -12.77 0.83
N LYS A 122 12.32 -13.29 2.05
CA LYS A 122 11.51 -14.49 2.28
C LYS A 122 10.03 -14.18 2.10
N GLU A 123 9.39 -14.80 1.12
CA GLU A 123 7.97 -14.60 0.87
C GLU A 123 7.10 -15.21 1.97
N LEU A 124 6.04 -14.50 2.31
CA LEU A 124 4.94 -15.03 3.09
C LEU A 124 3.99 -15.74 2.12
N ARG A 125 3.99 -17.07 2.17
CA ARG A 125 2.94 -17.82 1.45
C ARG A 125 1.61 -17.55 2.17
N PRO A 126 0.53 -17.19 1.45
CA PRO A 126 -0.77 -17.13 2.06
C PRO A 126 -1.07 -18.53 2.62
N THR A 127 -1.21 -18.63 3.94
CA THR A 127 -1.77 -19.82 4.53
C THR A 127 -3.17 -19.95 3.98
N SER A 128 -3.41 -20.95 3.13
CA SER A 128 -4.75 -21.30 2.71
C SER A 128 -5.55 -21.55 3.98
N THR A 129 -6.42 -20.62 4.34
CA THR A 129 -7.43 -20.86 5.36
C THR A 129 -8.24 -22.02 4.84
N LYS A 130 -8.04 -23.21 5.45
CA LYS A 130 -8.90 -24.37 5.23
C LYS A 130 -10.32 -23.87 5.49
N LYS A 131 -11.08 -23.73 4.41
CA LYS A 131 -12.51 -23.53 4.46
C LYS A 131 -13.06 -24.70 5.27
N ALA A 132 -13.51 -24.44 6.49
CA ALA A 132 -14.18 -25.41 7.33
C ALA A 132 -15.50 -25.78 6.64
N THR A 133 -15.45 -26.79 5.77
CA THR A 133 -16.62 -27.50 5.27
C THR A 133 -16.84 -28.65 6.25
N GLY A 134 -17.73 -28.46 7.18
CA GLY A 134 -18.03 -29.48 8.16
C GLY A 134 -19.31 -29.13 8.90
N ALA A 135 -20.42 -29.14 8.20
CA ALA A 135 -21.73 -29.33 8.84
C ALA A 135 -22.38 -30.50 8.11
N SER A 136 -22.01 -31.72 8.51
CA SER A 136 -22.76 -32.92 8.21
C SER A 136 -23.98 -32.94 9.13
N THR A 137 -25.12 -32.55 8.64
CA THR A 137 -26.41 -32.81 9.24
C THR A 137 -26.69 -34.29 9.07
N LYS A 138 -26.63 -35.05 10.14
CA LYS A 138 -27.22 -36.40 10.23
C LYS A 138 -28.66 -36.20 10.61
N ASP A 139 -29.54 -36.25 9.65
CA ASP A 139 -30.95 -36.54 9.90
C ASP A 139 -31.10 -38.07 9.96
N GLY A 140 -31.30 -38.53 11.19
CA GLY A 140 -31.78 -39.89 11.42
C GLY A 140 -33.29 -39.92 11.24
N ALA A 141 -33.73 -40.56 10.19
CA ALA A 141 -35.11 -41.01 10.08
C ALA A 141 -35.23 -42.43 10.64
N ASN A 142 -35.99 -42.53 11.69
CA ASN A 142 -36.49 -43.73 12.27
C ASN A 142 -37.83 -44.08 11.61
N ALA A 143 -37.97 -45.27 11.16
CA ALA A 143 -39.24 -46.02 11.06
C ALA A 143 -38.96 -47.48 10.82
#